data_24f48afd2055bd7e63adeb1965b8cfde
#
_entry.id   24f48afd2055bd7e63adeb1965b8cfde
#
_cell.length_a   1.000
_cell.length_b   1.000
_cell.length_c   1.000
_cell.angle_alpha   90.00
_cell.angle_beta   90.00
_cell.angle_gamma   90.00
#
_symmetry.space_group_name_H-M   'P 1'
#
loop_
_entity.id
_entity.type
_entity.pdbx_description
1 polymer ?
#
loop_
_entity_poly.entity_id
_entity_poly.type
_entity_poly.pdbx_seq_one_letter_code
_entity_poly.pdbx_strand_id
1 'polypeptide(L)'
;MEIMFPKVYPYGGRKLKKMTYSNSGVDIFKEEKAIKGLISSIKSQRKGLGKPMTGHYAGLIDFGEYALVLCTDGVGSKVMIANEMKKWDTIGIDCIAMNVNDAICVGAEPLAFVDYLAIDNPREEITKQIGKGLSKGAELSNISIIGGETASLPEIINGFDLAGTCLAYVKKENIILGNRIRPGDKIIGLSSSGIHSNGYSLVRKVIEKEGLSYSDRFPDPYYKNKTVGEVLLTPTQIYVKETVELLKKVRINGIAHITGGGLRNLPRLNEKVKFVIDNPFEPQPIFFLLQRYGNIDDKEMYQTFNMGMGLVVIVPEKYANETVKILKEHSKSEVKVVGRIEKGTGVENEKLGIKY
;
A
#
# COMPACT_ATOMS: atom_id res chain seq x y z
N MET A 1 26.25 -10.77 8.72
CA MET A 1 25.70 -11.38 9.96
C MET A 1 24.55 -12.25 9.50
N GLU A 2 24.82 -13.55 9.37
CA GLU A 2 23.80 -14.54 9.02
C GLU A 2 22.74 -14.52 10.13
N ILE A 3 21.51 -14.15 9.77
CA ILE A 3 20.37 -14.24 10.69
C ILE A 3 20.09 -15.72 10.86
N MET A 4 20.62 -16.29 11.96
CA MET A 4 20.30 -17.65 12.39
C MET A 4 18.84 -17.67 12.84
N PHE A 5 17.93 -18.01 11.92
CA PHE A 5 16.63 -18.53 12.34
C PHE A 5 16.88 -19.84 13.11
N PRO A 6 16.21 -20.07 14.24
CA PRO A 6 16.35 -21.35 14.91
C PRO A 6 15.98 -22.46 13.94
N LYS A 7 16.97 -23.32 13.63
CA LYS A 7 16.75 -24.58 12.94
C LYS A 7 15.75 -25.37 13.75
N VAL A 8 14.73 -25.90 13.02
CA VAL A 8 13.84 -26.97 13.48
C VAL A 8 12.50 -26.52 14.03
N TYR A 9 11.53 -26.41 13.09
CA TYR A 9 10.23 -27.01 13.38
C TYR A 9 10.14 -28.27 12.53
N PRO A 10 9.84 -29.45 13.12
CA PRO A 10 9.82 -30.73 12.43
C PRO A 10 8.48 -30.89 11.72
N TYR A 11 8.39 -30.47 10.48
CA TYR A 11 7.31 -30.87 9.62
C TYR A 11 7.86 -31.65 8.44
N GLY A 12 7.54 -32.97 8.50
CA GLY A 12 7.95 -33.97 7.55
C GLY A 12 7.66 -33.61 6.10
N GLY A 13 8.53 -34.08 5.21
CA GLY A 13 8.61 -33.86 3.78
C GLY A 13 7.35 -34.05 2.92
N ARG A 14 6.33 -33.23 3.11
CA ARG A 14 5.25 -33.07 2.14
C ARG A 14 5.76 -32.16 1.02
N LYS A 15 5.72 -32.61 -0.24
CA LYS A 15 5.86 -31.71 -1.41
C LYS A 15 4.73 -30.68 -1.35
N LEU A 16 5.03 -29.52 -0.77
CA LEU A 16 4.06 -28.42 -0.67
C LEU A 16 3.76 -27.90 -2.08
N LYS A 17 2.48 -27.88 -2.45
CA LYS A 17 2.03 -27.24 -3.69
C LYS A 17 2.30 -25.73 -3.58
N LYS A 18 2.95 -25.16 -4.59
CA LYS A 18 3.28 -23.73 -4.65
C LYS A 18 2.00 -22.89 -4.59
N MET A 19 1.97 -21.90 -3.71
CA MET A 19 0.86 -20.94 -3.60
C MET A 19 1.18 -19.68 -4.38
N THR A 20 0.14 -19.12 -5.01
CA THR A 20 0.21 -17.84 -5.74
C THR A 20 -0.98 -16.97 -5.39
N TYR A 21 -0.88 -15.67 -5.64
CA TYR A 21 -1.98 -14.73 -5.40
C TYR A 21 -3.21 -15.08 -6.26
N SER A 22 -2.99 -15.49 -7.51
CA SER A 22 -4.05 -15.98 -8.39
C SER A 22 -4.77 -17.21 -7.83
N ASN A 23 -4.03 -18.19 -7.29
CA ASN A 23 -4.63 -19.35 -6.63
C ASN A 23 -5.36 -19.01 -5.33
N SER A 24 -5.15 -17.82 -4.76
CA SER A 24 -5.88 -17.33 -3.59
C SER A 24 -7.22 -16.64 -3.93
N GLY A 25 -7.58 -16.58 -5.21
CA GLY A 25 -8.85 -16.03 -5.68
C GLY A 25 -8.74 -14.60 -6.23
N VAL A 26 -7.54 -14.01 -6.23
CA VAL A 26 -7.29 -12.66 -6.78
C VAL A 26 -6.43 -12.80 -8.03
N ASP A 27 -7.04 -12.60 -9.20
CA ASP A 27 -6.39 -12.67 -10.51
C ASP A 27 -6.25 -11.25 -11.07
N ILE A 28 -5.06 -10.68 -10.92
CA ILE A 28 -4.75 -9.30 -11.34
C ILE A 28 -5.06 -9.08 -12.85
N PHE A 29 -4.83 -10.08 -13.70
CA PHE A 29 -5.11 -9.93 -15.13
C PHE A 29 -6.61 -9.90 -15.44
N LYS A 30 -7.41 -10.68 -14.70
CA LYS A 30 -8.88 -10.60 -14.80
C LYS A 30 -9.42 -9.27 -14.30
N GLU A 31 -8.87 -8.77 -13.19
CA GLU A 31 -9.22 -7.46 -12.64
C GLU A 31 -8.89 -6.34 -13.63
N GLU A 32 -7.68 -6.31 -14.20
CA GLU A 32 -7.30 -5.33 -15.23
C GLU A 32 -8.24 -5.35 -16.42
N LYS A 33 -8.64 -6.54 -16.90
CA LYS A 33 -9.58 -6.69 -18.01
C LYS A 33 -10.97 -6.16 -17.65
N ALA A 34 -11.45 -6.45 -16.44
CA ALA A 34 -12.74 -5.98 -15.95
C ALA A 34 -12.75 -4.44 -15.81
N ILE A 35 -11.68 -3.86 -15.24
CA ILE A 35 -11.50 -2.41 -15.10
C ILE A 35 -11.47 -1.74 -16.48
N LYS A 36 -10.75 -2.30 -17.46
CA LYS A 36 -10.76 -1.77 -18.85
C LYS A 36 -12.15 -1.79 -19.46
N GLY A 37 -12.93 -2.85 -19.23
CA GLY A 37 -14.33 -2.93 -19.65
C GLY A 37 -15.20 -1.85 -19.03
N LEU A 38 -15.07 -1.65 -17.71
CA LEU A 38 -15.79 -0.60 -16.98
C LEU A 38 -15.43 0.80 -17.51
N ILE A 39 -14.14 1.13 -17.59
CA ILE A 39 -13.67 2.45 -18.05
C ILE A 39 -14.12 2.73 -19.48
N SER A 40 -14.05 1.74 -20.38
CA SER A 40 -14.46 1.91 -21.78
C SER A 40 -15.96 2.22 -21.96
N SER A 41 -16.76 1.87 -20.95
CA SER A 41 -18.21 2.12 -20.92
C SER A 41 -18.57 3.51 -20.38
N ILE A 42 -17.65 4.19 -19.69
CA ILE A 42 -17.85 5.53 -19.12
C ILE A 42 -17.52 6.56 -20.20
N LYS A 43 -18.55 7.18 -20.78
CA LYS A 43 -18.41 8.16 -21.88
C LYS A 43 -18.75 9.60 -21.47
N SER A 44 -19.46 9.78 -20.36
CA SER A 44 -19.90 11.10 -19.94
C SER A 44 -18.77 11.86 -19.25
N GLN A 45 -18.54 13.09 -19.68
CA GLN A 45 -17.59 14.00 -19.06
C GLN A 45 -18.25 15.36 -18.83
N ARG A 46 -17.94 15.99 -17.70
CA ARG A 46 -18.40 17.34 -17.40
C ARG A 46 -17.80 18.33 -18.39
N LYS A 47 -18.62 19.29 -18.84
CA LYS A 47 -18.19 20.44 -19.64
C LYS A 47 -17.80 21.61 -18.73
N GLY A 48 -16.81 22.40 -19.12
CA GLY A 48 -16.34 23.57 -18.34
C GLY A 48 -15.37 23.20 -17.21
N LEU A 49 -15.47 23.90 -16.08
CA LEU A 49 -14.65 23.62 -14.90
C LEU A 49 -14.84 22.16 -14.44
N GLY A 50 -13.77 21.52 -13.99
CA GLY A 50 -13.80 20.13 -13.55
C GLY A 50 -13.59 19.11 -14.68
N LYS A 51 -12.87 19.49 -15.74
CA LYS A 51 -12.42 18.50 -16.73
C LYS A 51 -11.51 17.47 -16.08
N PRO A 52 -11.67 16.16 -16.41
CA PRO A 52 -10.77 15.14 -15.93
C PRO A 52 -9.36 15.37 -16.47
N MET A 53 -8.37 15.10 -15.63
CA MET A 53 -6.95 15.11 -15.96
C MET A 53 -6.40 13.71 -15.76
N THR A 54 -5.37 13.34 -16.50
CA THR A 54 -4.72 12.03 -16.37
C THR A 54 -4.00 11.93 -15.05
N GLY A 55 -4.27 10.87 -14.29
CA GLY A 55 -3.54 10.47 -13.09
C GLY A 55 -3.29 8.97 -13.09
N HIS A 56 -2.35 8.48 -12.27
CA HIS A 56 -2.02 7.06 -12.20
C HIS A 56 -2.37 6.40 -10.85
N TYR A 57 -2.36 7.14 -9.75
CA TYR A 57 -2.78 6.66 -8.42
C TYR A 57 -4.11 7.27 -8.00
N ALA A 58 -4.49 8.42 -8.54
CA ALA A 58 -5.66 9.16 -8.17
C ALA A 58 -6.34 9.79 -9.37
N GLY A 59 -7.64 10.03 -9.28
CA GLY A 59 -8.40 10.83 -10.24
C GLY A 59 -8.18 12.32 -9.99
N LEU A 60 -7.89 13.09 -11.04
CA LEU A 60 -7.70 14.53 -10.96
C LEU A 60 -8.75 15.25 -11.82
N ILE A 61 -9.21 16.38 -11.33
CA ILE A 61 -10.08 17.30 -12.11
C ILE A 61 -9.55 18.72 -12.04
N ASP A 62 -9.67 19.43 -13.14
CA ASP A 62 -9.29 20.84 -13.27
C ASP A 62 -10.16 21.74 -12.37
N PHE A 63 -9.54 22.57 -11.53
CA PHE A 63 -10.20 23.54 -10.66
C PHE A 63 -9.42 24.87 -10.59
N GLY A 64 -9.42 25.60 -11.69
CA GLY A 64 -8.71 26.88 -11.79
C GLY A 64 -7.19 26.72 -11.79
N GLU A 65 -6.49 27.32 -10.84
CA GLU A 65 -5.03 27.16 -10.66
C GLU A 65 -4.65 25.81 -10.04
N TYR A 66 -5.62 25.11 -9.46
CA TYR A 66 -5.46 23.84 -8.79
C TYR A 66 -6.05 22.68 -9.61
N ALA A 67 -5.68 21.48 -9.26
CA ALA A 67 -6.45 20.27 -9.51
C ALA A 67 -6.98 19.75 -8.18
N LEU A 68 -8.26 19.37 -8.14
CA LEU A 68 -8.79 18.54 -7.08
C LEU A 68 -8.48 17.09 -7.38
N VAL A 69 -8.20 16.33 -6.35
CA VAL A 69 -7.75 14.94 -6.43
C VAL A 69 -8.68 14.09 -5.60
N LEU A 70 -9.14 12.98 -6.16
CA LEU A 70 -9.98 12.00 -5.49
C LEU A 70 -9.34 10.62 -5.59
N CYS A 71 -9.20 9.98 -4.44
CA CYS A 71 -8.80 8.58 -4.32
C CYS A 71 -9.90 7.83 -3.60
N THR A 72 -10.20 6.61 -4.03
CA THR A 72 -11.10 5.71 -3.32
C THR A 72 -10.47 4.34 -3.24
N ASP A 73 -10.39 3.79 -2.02
CA ASP A 73 -9.88 2.44 -1.76
C ASP A 73 -10.50 1.89 -0.47
N GLY A 74 -10.47 0.57 -0.34
CA GLY A 74 -10.96 -0.16 0.82
C GLY A 74 -9.85 -0.88 1.58
N VAL A 75 -10.20 -1.41 2.75
CA VAL A 75 -9.26 -2.19 3.57
C VAL A 75 -9.05 -3.59 3.01
N GLY A 76 -10.05 -4.13 2.31
CA GLY A 76 -10.03 -5.47 1.76
C GLY A 76 -10.05 -6.57 2.82
N SER A 77 -9.58 -7.77 2.46
CA SER A 77 -9.76 -8.98 3.29
C SER A 77 -8.99 -9.01 4.61
N LYS A 78 -8.24 -7.96 4.96
CA LYS A 78 -7.67 -7.75 6.30
C LYS A 78 -8.77 -7.64 7.38
N VAL A 79 -9.95 -7.11 7.02
CA VAL A 79 -11.12 -7.03 7.92
C VAL A 79 -11.55 -8.40 8.47
N MET A 80 -11.31 -9.48 7.73
CA MET A 80 -11.66 -10.83 8.19
C MET A 80 -10.79 -11.28 9.37
N ILE A 81 -9.52 -10.89 9.39
CA ILE A 81 -8.63 -11.15 10.52
C ILE A 81 -9.05 -10.30 11.73
N ALA A 82 -9.42 -9.03 11.49
CA ALA A 82 -9.91 -8.15 12.54
C ALA A 82 -11.19 -8.71 13.20
N ASN A 83 -12.10 -9.29 12.40
CA ASN A 83 -13.31 -9.94 12.90
C ASN A 83 -13.00 -11.16 13.77
N GLU A 84 -12.09 -12.02 13.33
CA GLU A 84 -11.70 -13.22 14.07
C GLU A 84 -10.97 -12.87 15.38
N MET A 85 -10.12 -11.86 15.34
CA MET A 85 -9.41 -11.33 16.50
C MET A 85 -10.27 -10.43 17.40
N LYS A 86 -11.46 -10.05 16.97
CA LYS A 86 -12.33 -9.05 17.64
C LYS A 86 -11.58 -7.75 17.95
N LYS A 87 -10.74 -7.31 17.00
CA LYS A 87 -9.88 -6.14 17.13
C LYS A 87 -9.97 -5.29 15.87
N TRP A 88 -10.70 -4.19 15.96
CA TRP A 88 -11.05 -3.34 14.81
C TRP A 88 -10.43 -1.95 14.85
N ASP A 89 -9.72 -1.61 15.93
CA ASP A 89 -9.17 -0.27 16.20
C ASP A 89 -8.06 0.19 15.22
N THR A 90 -7.48 -0.74 14.45
CA THR A 90 -6.47 -0.43 13.41
C THR A 90 -7.06 -0.28 12.01
N ILE A 91 -8.26 -0.83 11.78
CA ILE A 91 -8.85 -0.93 10.43
C ILE A 91 -9.17 0.43 9.83
N GLY A 92 -9.63 1.40 10.65
CA GLY A 92 -9.84 2.77 10.18
C GLY A 92 -8.54 3.47 9.77
N ILE A 93 -7.40 3.14 10.39
CA ILE A 93 -6.09 3.65 9.97
C ILE A 93 -5.74 3.11 8.58
N ASP A 94 -5.95 1.81 8.34
CA ASP A 94 -5.71 1.20 7.04
C ASP A 94 -6.56 1.85 5.95
N CYS A 95 -7.85 2.08 6.21
CA CYS A 95 -8.76 2.70 5.27
C CYS A 95 -8.29 4.10 4.84
N ILE A 96 -7.90 4.94 5.79
CA ILE A 96 -7.36 6.27 5.49
C ILE A 96 -6.02 6.15 4.76
N ALA A 97 -5.10 5.30 5.25
CA ALA A 97 -3.76 5.17 4.70
C ALA A 97 -3.74 4.81 3.21
N MET A 98 -4.59 3.86 2.79
CA MET A 98 -4.67 3.45 1.39
C MET A 98 -5.04 4.62 0.48
N ASN A 99 -5.94 5.48 0.93
CA ASN A 99 -6.40 6.63 0.15
C ASN A 99 -5.42 7.81 0.17
N VAL A 100 -4.94 8.21 1.34
CA VAL A 100 -4.08 9.41 1.45
C VAL A 100 -2.68 9.18 0.88
N ASN A 101 -2.16 7.94 0.98
CA ASN A 101 -0.88 7.59 0.37
C ASN A 101 -0.95 7.61 -1.16
N ASP A 102 -2.10 7.29 -1.75
CA ASP A 102 -2.30 7.40 -3.20
C ASP A 102 -2.45 8.87 -3.63
N ALA A 103 -3.11 9.70 -2.82
CA ALA A 103 -3.21 11.14 -3.10
C ALA A 103 -1.83 11.83 -3.19
N ILE A 104 -0.93 11.53 -2.26
CA ILE A 104 0.43 12.12 -2.29
C ILE A 104 1.26 11.63 -3.48
N CYS A 105 0.93 10.51 -4.11
CA CYS A 105 1.65 10.00 -5.28
C CYS A 105 1.53 10.92 -6.50
N VAL A 106 0.49 11.73 -6.58
CA VAL A 106 0.33 12.75 -7.62
C VAL A 106 0.77 14.16 -7.16
N GLY A 107 1.43 14.26 -6.01
CA GLY A 107 1.89 15.53 -5.43
C GLY A 107 0.81 16.31 -4.70
N ALA A 108 -0.33 15.69 -4.42
CA ALA A 108 -1.46 16.36 -3.77
C ALA A 108 -1.35 16.31 -2.23
N GLU A 109 -1.87 17.35 -1.59
CA GLU A 109 -2.05 17.42 -0.15
C GLU A 109 -3.47 16.96 0.20
N PRO A 110 -3.65 15.88 0.99
CA PRO A 110 -4.94 15.43 1.47
C PRO A 110 -5.62 16.48 2.37
N LEU A 111 -6.94 16.62 2.25
CA LEU A 111 -7.73 17.61 3.00
C LEU A 111 -8.84 16.98 3.82
N ALA A 112 -9.63 16.12 3.18
CA ALA A 112 -10.86 15.62 3.75
C ALA A 112 -11.10 14.16 3.36
N PHE A 113 -11.94 13.49 4.16
CA PHE A 113 -12.26 12.09 3.99
C PHE A 113 -13.73 11.83 4.27
N VAL A 114 -14.30 10.90 3.51
CA VAL A 114 -15.59 10.27 3.79
C VAL A 114 -15.42 8.76 3.71
N ASP A 115 -16.11 8.02 4.58
CA ASP A 115 -16.07 6.56 4.60
C ASP A 115 -17.40 5.93 4.16
N TYR A 116 -17.34 4.68 3.76
CA TYR A 116 -18.48 3.81 3.52
C TYR A 116 -18.27 2.51 4.28
N LEU A 117 -19.06 2.33 5.33
CA LEU A 117 -19.09 1.10 6.13
C LEU A 117 -20.31 0.26 5.75
N ALA A 118 -20.09 -0.83 5.02
CA ALA A 118 -21.11 -1.86 4.78
C ALA A 118 -20.97 -2.97 5.83
N ILE A 119 -22.04 -3.27 6.57
CA ILE A 119 -21.97 -4.21 7.68
C ILE A 119 -23.25 -5.07 7.77
N ASP A 120 -23.11 -6.35 8.12
CA ASP A 120 -24.23 -7.26 8.30
C ASP A 120 -25.04 -6.94 9.55
N ASN A 121 -24.35 -6.70 10.66
CA ASN A 121 -24.93 -6.44 11.97
C ASN A 121 -24.19 -5.32 12.69
N PRO A 122 -24.65 -4.06 12.62
CA PRO A 122 -23.97 -2.93 13.24
C PRO A 122 -24.04 -3.02 14.77
N ARG A 123 -22.88 -3.25 15.39
CA ARG A 123 -22.69 -3.25 16.84
C ARG A 123 -21.83 -2.06 17.25
N GLU A 124 -22.29 -1.38 18.30
CA GLU A 124 -21.61 -0.17 18.82
C GLU A 124 -20.12 -0.41 19.14
N GLU A 125 -19.78 -1.60 19.65
CA GLU A 125 -18.39 -1.97 19.94
C GLU A 125 -17.51 -1.95 18.69
N ILE A 126 -17.99 -2.49 17.55
CA ILE A 126 -17.27 -2.54 16.29
C ILE A 126 -17.10 -1.12 15.75
N THR A 127 -18.19 -0.38 15.62
CA THR A 127 -18.21 0.96 15.04
C THR A 127 -17.38 1.95 15.85
N LYS A 128 -17.40 1.86 17.20
CA LYS A 128 -16.53 2.65 18.08
C LYS A 128 -15.03 2.38 17.84
N GLN A 129 -14.64 1.12 17.67
CA GLN A 129 -13.25 0.78 17.41
C GLN A 129 -12.83 1.25 16.01
N ILE A 130 -13.66 1.03 14.98
CA ILE A 130 -13.40 1.54 13.62
C ILE A 130 -13.26 3.07 13.68
N GLY A 131 -14.17 3.79 14.35
CA GLY A 131 -14.11 5.23 14.52
C GLY A 131 -12.84 5.73 15.21
N LYS A 132 -12.32 4.99 16.21
CA LYS A 132 -11.01 5.29 16.82
C LYS A 132 -9.88 5.19 15.78
N GLY A 133 -9.90 4.14 14.97
CA GLY A 133 -8.94 3.96 13.89
C GLY A 133 -9.01 5.07 12.84
N LEU A 134 -10.22 5.43 12.40
CA LEU A 134 -10.45 6.55 11.47
C LEU A 134 -9.93 7.87 12.05
N SER A 135 -10.28 8.18 13.30
CA SER A 135 -9.78 9.38 13.99
C SER A 135 -8.25 9.42 14.05
N LYS A 136 -7.62 8.28 14.38
CA LYS A 136 -6.17 8.21 14.43
C LYS A 136 -5.51 8.36 13.06
N GLY A 137 -6.07 7.75 12.02
CA GLY A 137 -5.61 7.92 10.63
C GLY A 137 -5.74 9.37 10.18
N ALA A 138 -6.85 10.04 10.49
CA ALA A 138 -7.08 11.45 10.18
C ALA A 138 -6.05 12.37 10.87
N GLU A 139 -5.77 12.14 12.15
CA GLU A 139 -4.71 12.85 12.89
C GLU A 139 -3.33 12.68 12.24
N LEU A 140 -2.98 11.44 11.87
CA LEU A 140 -1.70 11.12 11.23
C LEU A 140 -1.56 11.77 9.84
N SER A 141 -2.66 11.91 9.12
CA SER A 141 -2.70 12.48 7.76
C SER A 141 -2.96 13.98 7.75
N ASN A 142 -3.31 14.58 8.89
CA ASN A 142 -3.74 15.99 9.00
C ASN A 142 -4.94 16.30 8.10
N ILE A 143 -5.98 15.47 8.14
CA ILE A 143 -7.22 15.61 7.37
C ILE A 143 -8.44 15.69 8.28
N SER A 144 -9.56 16.17 7.76
CA SER A 144 -10.87 16.17 8.43
C SER A 144 -11.75 15.06 7.86
N ILE A 145 -12.36 14.27 8.74
CA ILE A 145 -13.47 13.38 8.36
C ILE A 145 -14.72 14.25 8.33
N ILE A 146 -15.34 14.41 7.17
CA ILE A 146 -16.45 15.36 6.95
C ILE A 146 -17.81 14.67 6.74
N GLY A 147 -17.83 13.35 6.72
CA GLY A 147 -19.03 12.56 6.55
C GLY A 147 -18.71 11.10 6.29
N GLY A 148 -19.72 10.36 5.95
CA GLY A 148 -19.65 8.94 5.61
C GLY A 148 -21.03 8.34 5.50
N GLU A 149 -21.09 7.03 5.22
CA GLU A 149 -22.32 6.26 5.16
C GLU A 149 -22.14 4.93 5.90
N THR A 150 -23.15 4.51 6.65
CA THR A 150 -23.18 3.19 7.27
C THR A 150 -24.41 2.42 6.77
N ALA A 151 -24.18 1.41 5.95
CA ALA A 151 -25.21 0.59 5.36
C ALA A 151 -25.32 -0.79 6.05
N SER A 152 -26.49 -1.09 6.62
CA SER A 152 -26.80 -2.42 7.15
C SER A 152 -27.25 -3.35 6.02
N LEU A 153 -26.43 -4.31 5.64
CA LEU A 153 -26.61 -5.17 4.47
C LEU A 153 -26.47 -6.68 4.79
N PRO A 154 -27.33 -7.23 5.69
CA PRO A 154 -27.17 -8.61 6.17
C PRO A 154 -27.29 -9.69 5.07
N GLU A 155 -27.98 -9.37 3.96
CA GLU A 155 -28.18 -10.31 2.85
C GLU A 155 -27.00 -10.29 1.84
N ILE A 156 -26.15 -9.27 1.89
CA ILE A 156 -25.07 -9.03 0.90
C ILE A 156 -23.69 -9.23 1.54
N ILE A 157 -23.51 -8.78 2.77
CA ILE A 157 -22.23 -8.76 3.49
C ILE A 157 -22.26 -9.81 4.60
N ASN A 158 -21.14 -10.47 4.80
CA ASN A 158 -20.87 -11.30 5.97
C ASN A 158 -19.71 -10.66 6.76
N GLY A 159 -20.01 -10.09 7.91
CA GLY A 159 -19.09 -9.22 8.65
C GLY A 159 -19.22 -7.77 8.21
N PHE A 160 -18.15 -7.15 7.76
CA PHE A 160 -18.18 -5.78 7.23
C PHE A 160 -17.15 -5.56 6.14
N ASP A 161 -17.37 -4.55 5.34
CA ASP A 161 -16.37 -3.92 4.48
C ASP A 161 -16.27 -2.43 4.80
N LEU A 162 -15.05 -1.89 4.75
CA LEU A 162 -14.78 -0.48 5.01
C LEU A 162 -13.96 0.07 3.85
N ALA A 163 -14.53 1.02 3.15
CA ALA A 163 -13.89 1.79 2.11
C ALA A 163 -13.97 3.29 2.42
N GLY A 164 -13.24 4.10 1.71
CA GLY A 164 -13.32 5.53 1.86
C GLY A 164 -12.91 6.29 0.63
N THR A 165 -13.10 7.59 0.67
CA THR A 165 -12.71 8.50 -0.39
C THR A 165 -12.01 9.71 0.21
N CYS A 166 -10.78 9.94 -0.24
CA CYS A 166 -9.98 11.11 0.12
C CYS A 166 -10.15 12.21 -0.93
N LEU A 167 -10.45 13.41 -0.48
CA LEU A 167 -10.32 14.65 -1.25
C LEU A 167 -8.95 15.27 -0.94
N ALA A 168 -8.19 15.58 -1.99
CA ALA A 168 -6.92 16.29 -1.90
C ALA A 168 -6.85 17.39 -2.97
N TYR A 169 -5.81 18.23 -2.92
CA TYR A 169 -5.57 19.26 -3.92
C TYR A 169 -4.09 19.39 -4.26
N VAL A 170 -3.80 19.91 -5.44
CA VAL A 170 -2.44 20.21 -5.88
C VAL A 170 -2.45 21.39 -6.84
N LYS A 171 -1.47 22.30 -6.78
CA LYS A 171 -1.27 23.27 -7.86
C LYS A 171 -0.93 22.55 -9.15
N LYS A 172 -1.54 22.92 -10.26
CA LYS A 172 -1.34 22.25 -11.56
C LYS A 172 0.13 22.12 -11.97
N GLU A 173 0.94 23.14 -11.68
CA GLU A 173 2.40 23.13 -11.94
C GLU A 173 3.18 22.11 -11.12
N ASN A 174 2.62 21.68 -9.98
CA ASN A 174 3.23 20.74 -9.04
C ASN A 174 2.75 19.28 -9.21
N ILE A 175 1.85 19.02 -10.16
CA ILE A 175 1.35 17.66 -10.41
C ILE A 175 2.50 16.73 -10.78
N ILE A 176 2.56 15.58 -10.12
CA ILE A 176 3.57 14.54 -10.33
C ILE A 176 2.93 13.38 -11.10
N LEU A 177 3.36 13.17 -12.35
CA LEU A 177 2.87 12.09 -13.23
C LEU A 177 3.98 11.15 -13.70
N GLY A 178 5.18 11.22 -13.14
CA GLY A 178 6.31 10.38 -13.54
C GLY A 178 6.96 10.72 -14.90
N ASN A 179 6.36 11.61 -15.68
CA ASN A 179 6.85 11.98 -17.01
C ASN A 179 8.21 12.69 -17.01
N ARG A 180 8.68 13.15 -15.85
CA ARG A 180 9.99 13.77 -15.64
C ARG A 180 11.08 12.78 -15.22
N ILE A 181 10.71 11.53 -14.93
CA ILE A 181 11.66 10.47 -14.54
C ILE A 181 12.56 10.16 -15.72
N ARG A 182 13.88 10.12 -15.47
CA ARG A 182 14.91 9.88 -16.49
C ARG A 182 16.08 9.08 -15.94
N PRO A 183 16.86 8.42 -16.79
CA PRO A 183 18.11 7.75 -16.39
C PRO A 183 19.02 8.68 -15.59
N GLY A 184 19.60 8.17 -14.51
CA GLY A 184 20.40 8.90 -13.54
C GLY A 184 19.65 9.39 -12.30
N ASP A 185 18.31 9.42 -12.32
CA ASP A 185 17.51 9.71 -11.11
C ASP A 185 17.74 8.62 -10.05
N LYS A 186 17.62 8.99 -8.77
CA LYS A 186 17.71 8.07 -7.63
C LYS A 186 16.31 7.72 -7.09
N ILE A 187 16.20 6.50 -6.63
CA ILE A 187 15.00 5.98 -5.98
C ILE A 187 15.26 5.97 -4.47
N ILE A 188 14.52 6.79 -3.74
CA ILE A 188 14.54 6.85 -2.27
C ILE A 188 13.35 6.05 -1.75
N GLY A 189 13.60 5.05 -0.90
CA GLY A 189 12.57 4.23 -0.27
C GLY A 189 12.27 4.68 1.15
N LEU A 190 11.01 4.51 1.55
CA LEU A 190 10.55 4.55 2.93
C LEU A 190 10.05 3.17 3.31
N SER A 191 10.50 2.67 4.47
CA SER A 191 10.12 1.32 4.92
C SER A 191 8.63 1.21 5.22
N SER A 192 8.07 0.01 5.00
CA SER A 192 6.72 -0.33 5.42
C SER A 192 6.66 -0.72 6.90
N SER A 193 5.46 -0.69 7.49
CA SER A 193 5.18 -1.19 8.85
C SER A 193 4.97 -2.72 8.88
N GLY A 194 4.88 -3.35 7.73
CA GLY A 194 4.55 -4.76 7.51
C GLY A 194 3.84 -4.95 6.18
N ILE A 195 2.88 -5.86 6.15
CA ILE A 195 2.15 -6.22 4.91
C ILE A 195 1.29 -5.07 4.37
N HIS A 196 0.92 -4.10 5.22
CA HIS A 196 -0.08 -3.06 4.94
C HIS A 196 -1.49 -3.64 4.80
N SER A 197 -2.18 -3.36 3.68
CA SER A 197 -3.57 -3.83 3.45
C SER A 197 -3.71 -4.69 2.19
N ASN A 198 -2.62 -5.16 1.61
CA ASN A 198 -2.65 -5.93 0.36
C ASN A 198 -2.17 -7.38 0.55
N GLY A 199 -2.63 -8.28 -0.33
CA GLY A 199 -2.20 -9.68 -0.30
C GLY A 199 -2.87 -10.55 0.77
N TYR A 200 -3.84 -10.05 1.52
CA TYR A 200 -4.46 -10.77 2.64
C TYR A 200 -5.23 -12.03 2.26
N SER A 201 -5.72 -12.14 1.03
CA SER A 201 -6.30 -13.40 0.53
C SER A 201 -5.27 -14.52 0.51
N LEU A 202 -4.04 -14.23 0.10
CA LEU A 202 -2.93 -15.18 0.13
C LEU A 202 -2.48 -15.46 1.57
N VAL A 203 -2.32 -14.41 2.39
CA VAL A 203 -1.96 -14.52 3.81
C VAL A 203 -2.90 -15.49 4.55
N ARG A 204 -4.20 -15.29 4.44
CA ARG A 204 -5.22 -16.11 5.11
C ARG A 204 -5.14 -17.58 4.68
N LYS A 205 -4.98 -17.83 3.37
CA LYS A 205 -4.80 -19.20 2.87
C LYS A 205 -3.52 -19.86 3.36
N VAL A 206 -2.43 -19.11 3.53
CA VAL A 206 -1.20 -19.66 4.13
C VAL A 206 -1.42 -20.03 5.58
N ILE A 207 -2.05 -19.15 6.38
CA ILE A 207 -2.34 -19.40 7.79
C ILE A 207 -3.27 -20.62 7.96
N GLU A 208 -4.35 -20.66 7.20
CA GLU A 208 -5.32 -21.78 7.20
C GLU A 208 -4.67 -23.12 6.84
N LYS A 209 -3.89 -23.14 5.75
CA LYS A 209 -3.21 -24.36 5.26
C LYS A 209 -2.24 -24.95 6.28
N GLU A 210 -1.56 -24.11 7.03
CA GLU A 210 -0.59 -24.53 8.04
C GLU A 210 -1.25 -24.79 9.41
N GLY A 211 -2.57 -24.61 9.52
CA GLY A 211 -3.31 -24.81 10.76
C GLY A 211 -2.93 -23.82 11.88
N LEU A 212 -2.37 -22.66 11.51
CA LEU A 212 -2.02 -21.63 12.48
C LEU A 212 -3.26 -20.88 12.95
N SER A 213 -3.31 -20.58 14.24
CA SER A 213 -4.31 -19.66 14.80
C SER A 213 -3.76 -18.23 14.82
N TYR A 214 -4.61 -17.23 14.62
CA TYR A 214 -4.23 -15.82 14.81
C TYR A 214 -3.89 -15.51 16.26
N SER A 215 -4.33 -16.32 17.23
CA SER A 215 -3.96 -16.23 18.64
C SER A 215 -2.60 -16.87 18.96
N ASP A 216 -2.02 -17.65 18.05
CA ASP A 216 -0.72 -18.25 18.26
C ASP A 216 0.35 -17.16 18.38
N ARG A 217 1.33 -17.40 19.27
CA ARG A 217 2.47 -16.50 19.40
C ARG A 217 3.28 -16.47 18.12
N PHE A 218 3.63 -15.29 17.64
CA PHE A 218 4.50 -15.16 16.47
C PHE A 218 5.88 -15.78 16.78
N PRO A 219 6.41 -16.65 15.90
CA PRO A 219 7.59 -17.45 16.23
C PRO A 219 8.93 -16.69 16.21
N ASP A 220 8.94 -15.41 15.82
CA ASP A 220 10.15 -14.61 15.70
C ASP A 220 10.25 -13.56 16.82
N PRO A 221 11.40 -13.45 17.51
CA PRO A 221 11.61 -12.51 18.61
C PRO A 221 11.55 -11.03 18.19
N TYR A 222 11.67 -10.71 16.90
CA TYR A 222 11.49 -9.36 16.37
C TYR A 222 10.14 -8.75 16.80
N TYR A 223 9.09 -9.55 16.80
CA TYR A 223 7.77 -9.12 17.24
C TYR A 223 7.51 -9.29 18.74
N LYS A 224 8.55 -9.65 19.51
CA LYS A 224 8.47 -9.87 20.95
C LYS A 224 7.39 -10.91 21.30
N ASN A 225 6.35 -10.46 22.02
CA ASN A 225 5.28 -11.34 22.50
C ASN A 225 3.98 -11.23 21.70
N LYS A 226 4.01 -10.60 20.51
CA LYS A 226 2.81 -10.45 19.68
C LYS A 226 2.32 -11.80 19.14
N THR A 227 1.01 -11.90 18.97
CA THR A 227 0.40 -13.01 18.25
C THR A 227 0.50 -12.81 16.72
N VAL A 228 0.27 -13.90 15.97
CA VAL A 228 0.19 -13.85 14.51
C VAL A 228 -0.83 -12.81 14.05
N GLY A 229 -2.02 -12.81 14.65
CA GLY A 229 -3.07 -11.84 14.34
C GLY A 229 -2.66 -10.40 14.63
N GLU A 230 -2.00 -10.13 15.77
CA GLU A 230 -1.53 -8.78 16.09
C GLU A 230 -0.44 -8.28 15.13
N VAL A 231 0.40 -9.16 14.62
CA VAL A 231 1.38 -8.82 13.58
C VAL A 231 0.67 -8.50 12.26
N LEU A 232 -0.29 -9.32 11.87
CA LEU A 232 -1.08 -9.13 10.66
C LEU A 232 -1.99 -7.90 10.73
N LEU A 233 -2.47 -7.51 11.90
CA LEU A 233 -3.26 -6.30 12.11
C LEU A 233 -2.40 -5.03 12.30
N THR A 234 -1.08 -5.10 12.16
CA THR A 234 -0.24 -3.90 12.13
C THR A 234 -0.78 -2.94 11.06
N PRO A 235 -1.13 -1.68 11.41
CA PRO A 235 -1.75 -0.76 10.47
C PRO A 235 -0.77 -0.33 9.36
N THR A 236 -1.33 -0.02 8.22
CA THR A 236 -0.61 0.57 7.09
C THR A 236 0.05 1.88 7.52
N GLN A 237 1.33 2.06 7.16
CA GLN A 237 2.05 3.31 7.41
C GLN A 237 1.47 4.44 6.55
N ILE A 238 1.24 5.59 7.19
CA ILE A 238 0.83 6.83 6.53
C ILE A 238 2.08 7.67 6.29
N TYR A 239 2.30 8.09 5.04
CA TYR A 239 3.49 8.83 4.59
C TYR A 239 3.21 10.29 4.26
N VAL A 240 2.06 10.83 4.67
CA VAL A 240 1.58 12.15 4.24
C VAL A 240 2.47 13.27 4.76
N LYS A 241 2.72 13.33 6.06
CA LYS A 241 3.43 14.47 6.69
C LYS A 241 4.82 14.67 6.12
N GLU A 242 5.62 13.61 6.07
CA GLU A 242 6.98 13.67 5.53
C GLU A 242 7.01 13.98 4.04
N THR A 243 6.04 13.47 3.27
CA THR A 243 5.96 13.72 1.83
C THR A 243 5.53 15.16 1.55
N VAL A 244 4.54 15.69 2.26
CA VAL A 244 4.10 17.08 2.10
C VAL A 244 5.23 18.06 2.46
N GLU A 245 6.00 17.79 3.53
CA GLU A 245 7.17 18.61 3.86
C GLU A 245 8.28 18.53 2.79
N LEU A 246 8.48 17.37 2.20
CA LEU A 246 9.43 17.19 1.11
C LEU A 246 9.00 17.97 -0.16
N LEU A 247 7.72 17.91 -0.52
CA LEU A 247 7.16 18.60 -1.69
C LEU A 247 7.36 20.12 -1.65
N LYS A 248 7.45 20.71 -0.48
CA LYS A 248 7.72 22.16 -0.29
C LYS A 248 9.17 22.56 -0.61
N LYS A 249 10.11 21.61 -0.57
CA LYS A 249 11.56 21.88 -0.58
C LYS A 249 12.28 21.29 -1.78
N VAL A 250 11.81 20.16 -2.31
CA VAL A 250 12.50 19.39 -3.35
C VAL A 250 11.60 19.15 -4.54
N ARG A 251 12.17 19.33 -5.74
CA ARG A 251 11.50 18.92 -6.97
C ARG A 251 11.52 17.42 -7.13
N ILE A 252 10.36 16.79 -7.12
CA ILE A 252 10.16 15.34 -7.22
C ILE A 252 9.74 14.98 -8.64
N ASN A 253 10.31 13.90 -9.20
CA ASN A 253 10.02 13.40 -10.53
C ASN A 253 8.94 12.30 -10.51
N GLY A 254 8.80 11.55 -9.41
CA GLY A 254 7.80 10.51 -9.26
C GLY A 254 7.65 10.08 -7.80
N ILE A 255 6.46 9.60 -7.43
CA ILE A 255 6.17 8.97 -6.14
C ILE A 255 5.33 7.73 -6.43
N ALA A 256 5.63 6.61 -5.79
CA ALA A 256 4.84 5.39 -5.88
C ALA A 256 4.54 4.81 -4.50
N HIS A 257 3.29 4.52 -4.24
CA HIS A 257 2.84 3.72 -3.12
C HIS A 257 2.95 2.25 -3.51
N ILE A 258 3.73 1.45 -2.75
CA ILE A 258 3.96 0.05 -3.03
C ILE A 258 2.87 -0.78 -2.34
N THR A 259 1.87 -1.17 -3.11
CA THR A 259 0.66 -1.87 -2.68
C THR A 259 0.57 -3.27 -3.31
N GLY A 260 -0.63 -3.78 -3.53
CA GLY A 260 -0.86 -5.00 -4.32
C GLY A 260 -0.28 -4.85 -5.73
N GLY A 261 0.59 -5.79 -6.10
CA GLY A 261 1.43 -5.67 -7.31
C GLY A 261 2.91 -5.42 -6.99
N GLY A 262 3.25 -5.07 -5.74
CA GLY A 262 4.64 -4.94 -5.27
C GLY A 262 5.49 -4.04 -6.17
N LEU A 263 6.65 -4.52 -6.60
CA LEU A 263 7.56 -3.75 -7.47
C LEU A 263 6.96 -3.38 -8.83
N ARG A 264 5.92 -4.09 -9.30
CA ARG A 264 5.21 -3.76 -10.56
C ARG A 264 4.46 -2.42 -10.50
N ASN A 265 4.33 -1.82 -9.32
CA ASN A 265 3.78 -0.47 -9.19
C ASN A 265 4.74 0.60 -9.76
N LEU A 266 6.05 0.35 -9.82
CA LEU A 266 7.03 1.33 -10.28
C LEU A 266 6.92 1.67 -11.77
N PRO A 267 6.85 0.70 -12.70
CA PRO A 267 6.69 1.00 -14.13
C PRO A 267 5.44 1.79 -14.47
N ARG A 268 4.38 1.77 -13.62
CA ARG A 268 3.18 2.60 -13.81
C ARG A 268 3.49 4.10 -13.85
N LEU A 269 4.60 4.54 -13.24
CA LEU A 269 5.05 5.92 -13.26
C LEU A 269 5.61 6.32 -14.63
N ASN A 270 6.40 5.43 -15.24
CA ASN A 270 7.00 5.67 -16.55
C ASN A 270 7.48 4.36 -17.18
N GLU A 271 6.79 3.92 -18.22
CA GLU A 271 7.11 2.67 -18.92
C GLU A 271 8.35 2.75 -19.84
N LYS A 272 8.91 3.97 -20.02
CA LYS A 272 10.04 4.24 -20.94
C LYS A 272 11.40 4.22 -20.24
N VAL A 273 11.43 3.88 -18.96
CA VAL A 273 12.65 3.78 -18.16
C VAL A 273 12.69 2.46 -17.41
N LYS A 274 13.89 2.05 -17.00
CA LYS A 274 14.11 0.89 -16.14
C LYS A 274 14.33 1.33 -14.70
N PHE A 275 13.57 0.77 -13.79
CA PHE A 275 13.71 0.94 -12.34
C PHE A 275 14.62 -0.16 -11.80
N VAL A 276 15.77 0.18 -11.23
CA VAL A 276 16.73 -0.77 -10.66
C VAL A 276 16.76 -0.61 -9.16
N ILE A 277 16.37 -1.65 -8.44
CA ILE A 277 16.44 -1.74 -6.98
C ILE A 277 17.68 -2.55 -6.63
N ASP A 278 18.74 -1.88 -6.16
CA ASP A 278 20.04 -2.46 -5.83
C ASP A 278 20.32 -2.54 -4.33
N ASN A 279 19.56 -1.78 -3.52
CA ASN A 279 19.69 -1.72 -2.07
C ASN A 279 18.30 -1.78 -1.38
N PRO A 280 17.51 -2.87 -1.57
CA PRO A 280 16.18 -2.99 -0.97
C PRO A 280 16.25 -2.99 0.57
N PHE A 281 15.11 -2.71 1.23
CA PHE A 281 14.97 -2.96 2.66
C PHE A 281 15.05 -4.46 2.94
N GLU A 282 15.48 -4.81 4.15
CA GLU A 282 15.30 -6.17 4.66
C GLU A 282 13.82 -6.36 4.99
N PRO A 283 13.14 -7.36 4.39
CA PRO A 283 11.75 -7.63 4.70
C PRO A 283 11.55 -8.03 6.16
N GLN A 284 10.45 -7.60 6.78
CA GLN A 284 10.12 -8.01 8.15
C GLN A 284 9.86 -9.53 8.23
N PRO A 285 10.06 -10.17 9.39
CA PRO A 285 9.92 -11.62 9.56
C PRO A 285 8.58 -12.22 9.10
N ILE A 286 7.51 -11.44 9.08
CA ILE A 286 6.20 -11.89 8.57
C ILE A 286 6.28 -12.31 7.10
N PHE A 287 7.06 -11.62 6.27
CA PHE A 287 7.21 -12.00 4.86
C PHE A 287 7.91 -13.34 4.69
N PHE A 288 8.95 -13.61 5.49
CA PHE A 288 9.65 -14.89 5.48
C PHE A 288 8.77 -16.03 5.98
N LEU A 289 7.93 -15.77 6.99
CA LEU A 289 6.95 -16.76 7.45
C LEU A 289 5.98 -17.14 6.33
N LEU A 290 5.40 -16.15 5.65
CA LEU A 290 4.47 -16.37 4.55
C LEU A 290 5.14 -17.10 3.38
N GLN A 291 6.34 -16.68 3.01
CA GLN A 291 7.12 -17.28 1.94
C GLN A 291 7.37 -18.77 2.20
N ARG A 292 7.86 -19.07 3.40
CA ARG A 292 8.21 -20.43 3.81
C ARG A 292 6.99 -21.34 3.86
N TYR A 293 5.95 -20.92 4.58
CA TYR A 293 4.75 -21.74 4.77
C TYR A 293 3.89 -21.84 3.50
N GLY A 294 3.82 -20.76 2.72
CA GLY A 294 3.15 -20.77 1.42
C GLY A 294 3.91 -21.47 0.32
N ASN A 295 5.20 -21.81 0.55
CA ASN A 295 6.12 -22.25 -0.52
C ASN A 295 6.07 -21.30 -1.71
N ILE A 296 6.18 -19.99 -1.44
CA ILE A 296 6.06 -18.91 -2.41
C ILE A 296 7.47 -18.51 -2.86
N ASP A 297 7.70 -18.39 -4.15
CA ASP A 297 9.01 -17.94 -4.65
C ASP A 297 9.20 -16.42 -4.50
N ASP A 298 10.45 -15.99 -4.58
CA ASP A 298 10.80 -14.57 -4.43
C ASP A 298 10.07 -13.69 -5.44
N LYS A 299 9.92 -14.14 -6.69
CA LYS A 299 9.24 -13.37 -7.73
C LYS A 299 7.78 -13.12 -7.36
N GLU A 300 7.05 -14.14 -6.90
CA GLU A 300 5.67 -14.01 -6.46
C GLU A 300 5.57 -13.13 -5.19
N MET A 301 6.51 -13.26 -4.25
CA MET A 301 6.56 -12.40 -3.05
C MET A 301 6.68 -10.91 -3.44
N TYR A 302 7.63 -10.57 -4.31
CA TYR A 302 7.88 -9.17 -4.70
C TYR A 302 6.87 -8.60 -5.71
N GLN A 303 6.02 -9.43 -6.32
CA GLN A 303 4.89 -8.93 -7.12
C GLN A 303 3.57 -8.87 -6.34
N THR A 304 3.49 -9.51 -5.16
CA THR A 304 2.27 -9.53 -4.34
C THR A 304 2.36 -8.57 -3.16
N PHE A 305 3.54 -8.47 -2.53
CA PHE A 305 3.76 -7.73 -1.30
C PHE A 305 4.75 -6.59 -1.48
N ASN A 306 4.71 -5.62 -0.57
CA ASN A 306 5.65 -4.50 -0.53
C ASN A 306 7.08 -4.91 -0.10
N MET A 307 7.26 -6.08 0.49
CA MET A 307 8.54 -6.66 0.93
C MET A 307 9.41 -5.67 1.72
N GLY A 308 8.79 -4.92 2.63
CA GLY A 308 9.48 -3.96 3.51
C GLY A 308 9.58 -2.53 2.95
N MET A 309 9.16 -2.27 1.71
CA MET A 309 9.21 -0.96 1.07
C MET A 309 7.80 -0.44 0.79
N GLY A 310 7.32 0.55 1.56
CA GLY A 310 5.94 1.02 1.45
C GLY A 310 5.74 2.19 0.50
N LEU A 311 6.70 3.11 0.44
CA LEU A 311 6.66 4.26 -0.47
C LEU A 311 8.03 4.46 -1.11
N VAL A 312 8.05 4.93 -2.35
CA VAL A 312 9.26 5.42 -3.00
C VAL A 312 9.09 6.82 -3.57
N VAL A 313 10.17 7.59 -3.53
CA VAL A 313 10.26 8.93 -4.12
C VAL A 313 11.41 8.92 -5.11
N ILE A 314 11.19 9.48 -6.30
CA ILE A 314 12.18 9.53 -7.39
C ILE A 314 12.58 10.98 -7.60
N VAL A 315 13.87 11.25 -7.47
CA VAL A 315 14.43 12.59 -7.57
C VAL A 315 15.70 12.60 -8.44
N PRO A 316 16.06 13.73 -9.05
CA PRO A 316 17.37 13.91 -9.64
C PRO A 316 18.48 13.60 -8.62
N GLU A 317 19.58 12.94 -9.06
CA GLU A 317 20.67 12.50 -8.18
C GLU A 317 21.17 13.60 -7.24
N LYS A 318 21.29 14.83 -7.72
CA LYS A 318 21.76 15.99 -6.92
C LYS A 318 20.91 16.28 -5.68
N TYR A 319 19.65 15.86 -5.67
CA TYR A 319 18.73 16.06 -4.54
C TYR A 319 18.58 14.82 -3.63
N ALA A 320 19.24 13.71 -3.95
CA ALA A 320 19.05 12.45 -3.23
C ALA A 320 19.38 12.56 -1.72
N ASN A 321 20.54 13.13 -1.38
CA ASN A 321 20.96 13.28 0.01
C ASN A 321 20.03 14.24 0.80
N GLU A 322 19.64 15.35 0.19
CA GLU A 322 18.71 16.30 0.78
C GLU A 322 17.33 15.65 1.02
N THR A 323 16.82 14.90 0.04
CA THR A 323 15.57 14.14 0.16
C THR A 323 15.61 13.16 1.31
N VAL A 324 16.68 12.35 1.42
CA VAL A 324 16.87 11.41 2.53
C VAL A 324 16.90 12.14 3.87
N LYS A 325 17.60 13.28 3.96
CA LYS A 325 17.67 14.08 5.19
C LYS A 325 16.28 14.58 5.61
N ILE A 326 15.57 15.24 4.70
CA ILE A 326 14.23 15.79 4.99
C ILE A 326 13.26 14.68 5.40
N LEU A 327 13.22 13.58 4.67
CA LEU A 327 12.33 12.46 5.00
C LEU A 327 12.66 11.85 6.38
N LYS A 328 13.94 11.70 6.74
CA LYS A 328 14.34 11.20 8.07
C LYS A 328 13.97 12.14 9.21
N GLU A 329 13.96 13.43 8.99
CA GLU A 329 13.58 14.43 10.01
C GLU A 329 12.08 14.37 10.35
N HIS A 330 11.25 13.94 9.40
CA HIS A 330 9.78 13.97 9.54
C HIS A 330 9.11 12.60 9.61
N SER A 331 9.83 11.51 9.25
CA SER A 331 9.30 10.15 9.21
C SER A 331 9.80 9.28 10.36
N LYS A 332 8.95 8.34 10.78
CA LYS A 332 9.34 7.23 11.66
C LYS A 332 9.86 6.01 10.89
N SER A 333 9.65 5.99 9.57
CA SER A 333 10.13 4.92 8.69
C SER A 333 11.64 5.00 8.50
N GLU A 334 12.28 3.86 8.27
CA GLU A 334 13.63 3.86 7.72
C GLU A 334 13.61 4.49 6.33
N VAL A 335 14.57 5.36 6.05
CA VAL A 335 14.70 6.06 4.76
C VAL A 335 16.09 5.89 4.22
N LYS A 336 16.20 5.43 2.97
CA LYS A 336 17.49 5.31 2.27
C LYS A 336 17.34 5.37 0.76
N VAL A 337 18.45 5.54 0.06
CA VAL A 337 18.51 5.28 -1.38
C VAL A 337 18.41 3.78 -1.59
N VAL A 338 17.40 3.35 -2.33
CA VAL A 338 17.12 1.93 -2.60
C VAL A 338 17.42 1.52 -4.03
N GLY A 339 17.70 2.49 -4.90
CA GLY A 339 17.97 2.19 -6.30
C GLY A 339 18.17 3.43 -7.17
N ARG A 340 18.11 3.20 -8.48
CA ARG A 340 18.35 4.17 -9.52
C ARG A 340 17.49 3.94 -10.75
N ILE A 341 17.41 4.95 -11.61
CA ILE A 341 16.74 4.86 -12.91
C ILE A 341 17.79 4.68 -14.01
N GLU A 342 17.58 3.71 -14.88
CA GLU A 342 18.42 3.40 -16.02
C GLU A 342 17.67 3.50 -17.36
N LYS A 343 18.42 3.44 -18.47
CA LYS A 343 17.85 3.25 -19.81
C LYS A 343 17.26 1.83 -19.91
N GLY A 344 16.09 1.70 -20.53
CA GLY A 344 15.40 0.42 -20.67
C GLY A 344 13.95 0.53 -20.24
N THR A 345 13.35 -0.59 -19.88
CA THR A 345 11.94 -0.70 -19.44
C THR A 345 11.80 -1.66 -18.27
N GLY A 346 10.69 -1.54 -17.53
CA GLY A 346 10.35 -2.46 -16.45
C GLY A 346 11.05 -2.17 -15.12
N VAL A 347 11.05 -3.17 -14.24
CA VAL A 347 11.69 -3.09 -12.92
C VAL A 347 12.54 -4.32 -12.66
N GLU A 348 13.70 -4.11 -12.04
CA GLU A 348 14.62 -5.18 -11.63
C GLU A 348 15.00 -5.01 -10.16
N ASN A 349 14.90 -6.10 -9.39
CA ASN A 349 15.60 -6.22 -8.12
C ASN A 349 16.94 -6.90 -8.41
N GLU A 350 18.00 -6.10 -8.46
CA GLU A 350 19.34 -6.56 -8.87
C GLU A 350 19.94 -7.55 -7.87
N LYS A 351 19.68 -7.35 -6.57
CA LYS A 351 20.16 -8.23 -5.50
C LYS A 351 19.62 -9.66 -5.60
N LEU A 352 18.41 -9.84 -6.11
CA LEU A 352 17.74 -11.14 -6.23
C LEU A 352 17.64 -11.62 -7.68
N GLY A 353 18.05 -10.83 -8.66
CA GLY A 353 17.93 -11.17 -10.07
C GLY A 353 16.50 -11.25 -10.60
N ILE A 354 15.53 -10.58 -9.92
CA ILE A 354 14.12 -10.59 -10.29
C ILE A 354 13.82 -9.46 -11.26
N LYS A 355 13.09 -9.78 -12.34
CA LYS A 355 12.68 -8.81 -13.38
C LYS A 355 11.18 -8.92 -13.70
N TYR A 356 10.56 -7.76 -13.93
CA TYR A 356 9.17 -7.65 -14.38
C TYR A 356 9.05 -6.69 -15.57
#